data_c3fb9cccb3ea216f9a42f5f066d5a8fc
#
_entry.id   c3fb9cccb3ea216f9a42f5f066d5a8fc
#
_cell.length_a   1.000
_cell.length_b   1.000
_cell.length_c   1.000
_cell.angle_alpha   90.00
_cell.angle_beta   90.00
_cell.angle_gamma   90.00
#
_symmetry.space_group_name_H-M   'P 1'
#
loop_
_entity.id
_entity.type
_entity.pdbx_description
1 polymer ?
#
loop_
_entity_poly.entity_id
_entity_poly.type
_entity_poly.pdbx_seq_one_letter_code
_entity_poly.pdbx_strand_id
1 'polypeptide(L)'
;KDARIRLLLSLSANLKVTDWLTLQARGNLDHSADKLRQKFYASTATALCGMNGRYIEMDYQETQMYGDVMAMVKKQLNDFTLDVAIGGSINDRITNSTRIDSKNASLKYANVFNLANIVMSSSASIDQKIDAHYQLQSVFATAQIGYKEGVFLDLTARNDWSSTLAYTKYEKKGFFYPSVGVSFLPDKWVKMPEWVSFSKLRGA
;
A
#
# COMPACT_ATOMS: atom_id res chain seq x y z
N LYS A 1 10.89 -18.75 16.93
CA LYS A 1 11.29 -17.39 17.39
C LYS A 1 11.13 -16.46 16.22
N ASP A 2 10.39 -15.38 16.41
CA ASP A 2 10.12 -14.38 15.40
C ASP A 2 10.83 -13.08 15.82
N ALA A 3 11.41 -12.39 14.86
CA ALA A 3 11.99 -11.06 15.05
C ALA A 3 11.59 -10.19 13.86
N ARG A 4 11.15 -8.96 14.15
CA ARG A 4 10.81 -7.95 13.15
C ARG A 4 11.51 -6.65 13.48
N ILE A 5 12.12 -6.05 12.48
CA ILE A 5 12.63 -4.68 12.51
C ILE A 5 11.90 -3.91 11.41
N ARG A 6 11.38 -2.73 11.74
CA ARG A 6 10.73 -1.87 10.76
C ARG A 6 11.21 -0.43 10.93
N LEU A 7 11.56 0.20 9.83
CA LEU A 7 11.94 1.60 9.74
C LEU A 7 10.91 2.33 8.87
N LEU A 8 10.33 3.39 9.42
CA LEU A 8 9.40 4.27 8.71
C LEU A 8 9.99 5.67 8.70
N LEU A 9 10.18 6.24 7.51
CA LEU A 9 10.59 7.62 7.32
C LEU A 9 9.57 8.31 6.43
N SER A 10 9.18 9.54 6.82
CA SER A 10 8.26 10.37 6.04
C SER A 10 8.79 11.79 5.97
N LEU A 11 8.78 12.36 4.78
CA LEU A 11 9.13 13.72 4.51
C LEU A 11 8.01 14.38 3.72
N SER A 12 7.66 15.61 4.08
CA SER A 12 6.71 16.43 3.32
C SER A 12 7.20 17.87 3.22
N ALA A 13 7.00 18.46 2.07
CA ALA A 13 7.27 19.85 1.81
C ALA A 13 6.03 20.52 1.19
N ASN A 14 5.66 21.70 1.69
CA ASN A 14 4.57 22.50 1.18
C ASN A 14 5.13 23.88 0.83
N LEU A 15 4.91 24.31 -0.39
CA LEU A 15 5.29 25.63 -0.89
C LEU A 15 4.04 26.40 -1.27
N LYS A 16 3.72 27.44 -0.50
CA LYS A 16 2.66 28.38 -0.85
C LYS A 16 3.21 29.35 -1.90
N VAL A 17 2.85 29.14 -3.16
CA VAL A 17 3.32 29.96 -4.28
C VAL A 17 2.55 31.29 -4.35
N THR A 18 1.22 31.18 -4.16
CA THR A 18 0.30 32.33 -4.06
C THR A 18 -0.73 32.03 -2.98
N ASP A 19 -1.66 32.97 -2.73
CA ASP A 19 -2.75 32.73 -1.76
C ASP A 19 -3.73 31.64 -2.19
N TRP A 20 -3.76 31.32 -3.48
CA TRP A 20 -4.66 30.32 -4.06
C TRP A 20 -3.94 29.08 -4.60
N LEU A 21 -2.60 29.05 -4.68
CA LEU A 21 -1.81 27.94 -5.22
C LEU A 21 -0.78 27.45 -4.19
N THR A 22 -0.86 26.18 -3.86
CA THR A 22 0.13 25.47 -3.03
C THR A 22 0.67 24.28 -3.81
N LEU A 23 1.98 24.12 -3.80
CA LEU A 23 2.67 22.92 -4.28
C LEU A 23 3.03 22.06 -3.08
N GLN A 24 2.80 20.77 -3.19
CA GLN A 24 3.18 19.80 -2.16
C GLN A 24 4.03 18.69 -2.79
N ALA A 25 5.07 18.27 -2.06
CA ALA A 25 5.83 17.05 -2.35
C ALA A 25 5.90 16.20 -1.09
N ARG A 26 5.70 14.89 -1.22
CA ARG A 26 5.81 13.92 -0.13
C ARG A 26 6.67 12.75 -0.54
N GLY A 27 7.42 12.22 0.41
CA GLY A 27 8.22 11.02 0.26
C GLY A 27 8.11 10.16 1.50
N ASN A 28 7.92 8.85 1.31
CA ASN A 28 7.88 7.86 2.39
C ASN A 28 8.80 6.69 2.06
N LEU A 29 9.53 6.23 3.05
CA LEU A 29 10.30 4.99 3.03
C LEU A 29 9.80 4.09 4.15
N ASP A 30 9.42 2.88 3.80
CA ASP A 30 9.05 1.82 4.74
C ASP A 30 9.94 0.61 4.46
N HIS A 31 10.79 0.27 5.40
CA HIS A 31 11.65 -0.91 5.32
C HIS A 31 11.34 -1.85 6.46
N SER A 32 11.04 -3.11 6.13
CA SER A 32 10.82 -4.16 7.11
C SER A 32 11.74 -5.36 6.86
N ALA A 33 12.26 -5.92 7.94
CA ALA A 33 13.04 -7.15 7.93
C ALA A 33 12.49 -8.11 8.97
N ASP A 34 11.98 -9.26 8.49
CA ASP A 34 11.34 -10.29 9.29
C ASP A 34 12.15 -11.57 9.27
N LYS A 35 12.41 -12.14 10.45
CA LYS A 35 13.06 -13.44 10.60
C LYS A 35 12.15 -14.38 11.37
N LEU A 36 11.83 -15.52 10.76
CA LEU A 36 11.01 -16.57 11.36
C LEU A 36 11.85 -17.85 11.47
N ARG A 37 11.87 -18.45 12.67
CA ARG A 37 12.46 -19.76 12.89
C ARG A 37 11.48 -20.64 13.62
N GLN A 38 11.05 -21.73 12.97
CA GLN A 38 10.15 -22.72 13.55
C GLN A 38 10.89 -24.06 13.70
N LYS A 39 10.72 -24.68 14.86
CA LYS A 39 11.34 -25.94 15.24
C LYS A 39 10.26 -26.92 15.67
N PHE A 40 10.16 -28.03 14.99
CA PHE A 40 9.29 -29.14 15.38
C PHE A 40 10.19 -30.29 15.83
N TYR A 41 10.05 -30.68 17.07
CA TYR A 41 10.88 -31.70 17.67
C TYR A 41 10.49 -33.11 17.15
N ALA A 42 11.41 -34.07 17.23
CA ALA A 42 11.22 -35.44 16.76
C ALA A 42 10.04 -36.16 17.44
N SER A 43 9.59 -35.68 18.59
CA SER A 43 8.39 -36.16 19.29
C SER A 43 7.07 -35.57 18.77
N THR A 44 7.13 -34.65 17.80
CA THR A 44 5.93 -34.08 17.20
C THR A 44 5.24 -35.09 16.30
N ALA A 45 3.90 -34.96 16.16
CA ALA A 45 3.11 -35.82 15.29
C ALA A 45 3.71 -35.95 13.89
N THR A 46 3.80 -37.17 13.36
CA THR A 46 4.45 -37.47 12.06
C THR A 46 3.80 -36.78 10.86
N ALA A 47 2.54 -36.37 11.00
CA ALA A 47 1.86 -35.53 9.99
C ALA A 47 2.47 -34.13 9.84
N LEU A 48 3.17 -33.63 10.85
CA LEU A 48 3.74 -32.28 10.88
C LEU A 48 5.25 -32.23 10.61
N CYS A 49 5.95 -33.33 10.91
CA CYS A 49 7.41 -33.36 10.77
C CYS A 49 7.93 -34.78 10.48
N GLY A 50 9.14 -34.89 9.93
CA GLY A 50 9.87 -36.14 9.80
C GLY A 50 10.37 -36.69 11.13
N MET A 51 10.91 -37.90 11.10
CA MET A 51 11.33 -38.67 12.28
C MET A 51 12.31 -37.91 13.19
N ASN A 52 13.23 -37.13 12.64
CA ASN A 52 14.25 -36.35 13.37
C ASN A 52 13.82 -34.91 13.66
N GLY A 53 12.56 -34.54 13.34
CA GLY A 53 12.01 -33.21 13.49
C GLY A 53 11.93 -32.43 12.17
N ARG A 54 11.48 -31.20 12.24
CA ARG A 54 11.38 -30.28 11.08
C ARG A 54 11.92 -28.92 11.45
N TYR A 55 12.64 -28.31 10.54
CA TYR A 55 13.18 -26.96 10.68
C TYR A 55 12.71 -26.08 9.53
N ILE A 56 12.18 -24.91 9.90
CA ILE A 56 11.80 -23.86 8.94
C ILE A 56 12.57 -22.61 9.33
N GLU A 57 13.24 -22.02 8.36
CA GLU A 57 13.84 -20.70 8.48
C GLU A 57 13.36 -19.83 7.33
N MET A 58 12.94 -18.60 7.65
CA MET A 58 12.51 -17.60 6.69
C MET A 58 13.12 -16.26 7.05
N ASP A 59 13.79 -15.66 6.08
CA ASP A 59 14.21 -14.26 6.07
C ASP A 59 13.38 -13.55 4.99
N TYR A 60 12.70 -12.47 5.38
CA TYR A 60 11.88 -11.66 4.49
C TYR A 60 12.26 -10.20 4.68
N GLN A 61 12.55 -9.51 3.59
CA GLN A 61 12.84 -8.09 3.58
C GLN A 61 11.97 -7.42 2.53
N GLU A 62 11.34 -6.34 2.90
CA GLU A 62 10.57 -5.51 1.99
C GLU A 62 10.95 -4.05 2.18
N THR A 63 11.22 -3.38 1.07
CA THR A 63 11.44 -1.94 1.03
C THR A 63 10.40 -1.33 0.10
N GLN A 64 9.59 -0.44 0.65
CA GLN A 64 8.61 0.33 -0.11
C GLN A 64 8.99 1.80 -0.08
N MET A 65 9.09 2.40 -1.26
CA MET A 65 9.30 3.83 -1.47
C MET A 65 8.08 4.41 -2.14
N TYR A 66 7.54 5.47 -1.56
CA TYR A 66 6.44 6.22 -2.13
C TYR A 66 6.83 7.67 -2.27
N GLY A 67 6.52 8.26 -3.41
CA GLY A 67 6.67 9.68 -3.64
C GLY A 67 5.48 10.24 -4.40
N ASP A 68 5.06 11.45 -4.06
CA ASP A 68 4.08 12.21 -4.83
C ASP A 68 4.43 13.69 -4.88
N VAL A 69 3.94 14.31 -5.95
CA VAL A 69 3.93 15.76 -6.11
C VAL A 69 2.55 16.18 -6.55
N MET A 70 2.04 17.28 -5.98
CA MET A 70 0.75 17.82 -6.36
C MET A 70 0.70 19.34 -6.31
N ALA A 71 -0.11 19.91 -7.19
CA ALA A 71 -0.51 21.31 -7.18
C ALA A 71 -1.95 21.40 -6.66
N MET A 72 -2.18 22.21 -5.66
CA MET A 72 -3.47 22.46 -5.04
C MET A 72 -3.89 23.91 -5.27
N VAL A 73 -5.05 24.09 -5.84
CA VAL A 73 -5.68 25.39 -6.12
C VAL A 73 -6.93 25.52 -5.25
N LYS A 74 -6.97 26.58 -4.43
CA LYS A 74 -8.16 26.95 -3.65
C LYS A 74 -8.57 28.37 -3.98
N LYS A 75 -9.79 28.56 -4.44
CA LYS A 75 -10.28 29.87 -4.82
C LYS A 75 -11.75 30.06 -4.48
N GLN A 76 -12.07 31.23 -3.91
CA GLN A 76 -13.42 31.69 -3.73
C GLN A 76 -13.77 32.63 -4.89
N LEU A 77 -14.86 32.37 -5.58
CA LEU A 77 -15.39 33.13 -6.71
C LEU A 77 -16.85 33.48 -6.44
N ASN A 78 -17.08 34.63 -5.76
CA ASN A 78 -18.42 35.02 -5.30
C ASN A 78 -19.10 33.87 -4.50
N ASP A 79 -20.20 33.33 -5.03
CA ASP A 79 -20.97 32.24 -4.44
C ASP A 79 -20.33 30.84 -4.65
N PHE A 80 -19.26 30.76 -5.45
CA PHE A 80 -18.60 29.49 -5.76
C PHE A 80 -17.29 29.33 -5.00
N THR A 81 -17.04 28.11 -4.52
CA THR A 81 -15.75 27.65 -4.02
C THR A 81 -15.17 26.64 -4.98
N LEU A 82 -13.90 26.76 -5.26
CA LEU A 82 -13.14 25.83 -6.11
C LEU A 82 -11.97 25.30 -5.31
N ASP A 83 -11.89 23.98 -5.15
CA ASP A 83 -10.74 23.25 -4.57
C ASP A 83 -10.32 22.17 -5.58
N VAL A 84 -9.15 22.34 -6.19
CA VAL A 84 -8.62 21.44 -7.21
C VAL A 84 -7.25 20.95 -6.79
N ALA A 85 -7.00 19.67 -6.91
CA ALA A 85 -5.65 19.10 -6.80
C ALA A 85 -5.33 18.25 -8.03
N ILE A 86 -4.14 18.45 -8.59
CA ILE A 86 -3.60 17.65 -9.69
C ILE A 86 -2.22 17.19 -9.27
N GLY A 87 -1.93 15.91 -9.46
CA GLY A 87 -0.66 15.34 -9.04
C GLY A 87 -0.29 14.05 -9.74
N GLY A 88 0.92 13.60 -9.44
CA GLY A 88 1.42 12.31 -9.83
C GLY A 88 2.13 11.64 -8.66
N SER A 89 2.10 10.32 -8.64
CA SER A 89 2.76 9.52 -7.61
C SER A 89 3.47 8.32 -8.20
N ILE A 90 4.50 7.89 -7.50
CA ILE A 90 5.20 6.63 -7.74
C ILE A 90 5.24 5.84 -6.44
N ASN A 91 4.92 4.56 -6.53
CA ASN A 91 5.07 3.59 -5.46
C ASN A 91 5.98 2.47 -5.98
N ASP A 92 7.10 2.27 -5.32
CA ASP A 92 8.11 1.30 -5.67
C ASP A 92 8.31 0.34 -4.51
N ARG A 93 8.28 -0.97 -4.77
CA ARG A 93 8.43 -2.01 -3.75
C ARG A 93 9.39 -3.09 -4.23
N ILE A 94 10.40 -3.33 -3.42
CA ILE A 94 11.38 -4.39 -3.63
C ILE A 94 11.25 -5.40 -2.50
N THR A 95 11.14 -6.68 -2.85
CA THR A 95 10.99 -7.77 -1.89
C THR A 95 12.11 -8.78 -2.10
N ASN A 96 12.83 -9.08 -1.02
CA ASN A 96 13.78 -10.16 -0.93
C ASN A 96 13.30 -11.17 0.10
N SER A 97 13.24 -12.43 -0.25
CA SER A 97 12.86 -13.47 0.70
C SER A 97 13.58 -14.78 0.42
N THR A 98 13.95 -15.46 1.49
CA THR A 98 14.45 -16.83 1.43
C THR A 98 13.70 -17.63 2.49
N ARG A 99 13.06 -18.72 2.08
CA ARG A 99 12.41 -19.67 2.95
C ARG A 99 12.97 -21.06 2.70
N ILE A 100 13.48 -21.67 3.73
CA ILE A 100 13.94 -23.06 3.72
C ILE A 100 13.06 -23.86 4.68
N ASP A 101 12.57 -25.01 4.22
CA ASP A 101 11.67 -25.86 4.97
C ASP A 101 12.10 -27.32 4.74
N SER A 102 12.54 -28.01 5.78
CA SER A 102 12.89 -29.41 5.69
C SER A 102 11.69 -30.32 5.42
N LYS A 103 10.46 -29.82 5.62
CA LYS A 103 9.21 -30.59 5.49
C LYS A 103 9.32 -31.95 6.21
N ASN A 104 8.97 -33.02 5.51
CA ASN A 104 9.09 -34.39 5.99
C ASN A 104 10.44 -35.06 5.65
N ALA A 105 11.36 -34.33 5.00
CA ALA A 105 12.73 -34.78 4.88
C ALA A 105 13.35 -34.90 6.28
N SER A 106 14.03 -35.98 6.56
CA SER A 106 14.70 -36.15 7.84
C SER A 106 15.80 -35.13 8.01
N LEU A 107 15.85 -34.51 9.19
CA LEU A 107 17.09 -33.93 9.65
C LEU A 107 18.15 -35.05 9.82
N LYS A 108 19.42 -34.76 9.56
CA LYS A 108 20.52 -35.74 9.73
C LYS A 108 20.58 -36.23 11.19
N TYR A 109 20.49 -35.26 12.11
CA TYR A 109 20.51 -35.51 13.56
C TYR A 109 19.23 -35.00 14.18
N ALA A 110 18.63 -35.79 15.07
CA ALA A 110 17.37 -35.44 15.72
C ALA A 110 17.49 -34.15 16.56
N ASN A 111 16.52 -33.27 16.41
CA ASN A 111 16.40 -32.02 17.20
C ASN A 111 17.59 -31.05 17.07
N VAL A 112 18.40 -31.19 16.04
CA VAL A 112 19.47 -30.23 15.70
C VAL A 112 18.95 -29.30 14.61
N PHE A 113 18.63 -28.06 14.97
CA PHE A 113 17.90 -27.12 14.12
C PHE A 113 18.85 -26.08 13.52
N ASN A 114 19.49 -26.46 12.41
CA ASN A 114 20.29 -25.57 11.55
C ASN A 114 20.22 -26.04 10.09
N LEU A 115 20.62 -25.17 9.16
CA LEU A 115 20.52 -25.46 7.72
C LEU A 115 21.40 -26.63 7.27
N ALA A 116 22.58 -26.77 7.85
CA ALA A 116 23.53 -27.87 7.50
C ALA A 116 23.00 -29.25 7.91
N ASN A 117 22.05 -29.31 8.82
CA ASN A 117 21.41 -30.54 9.29
C ASN A 117 20.22 -30.98 8.43
N ILE A 118 19.78 -30.16 7.48
CA ILE A 118 18.70 -30.52 6.56
C ILE A 118 19.23 -31.48 5.50
N VAL A 119 18.56 -32.62 5.33
CA VAL A 119 18.81 -33.50 4.18
C VAL A 119 18.10 -32.89 2.98
N MET A 120 18.87 -32.35 2.04
CA MET A 120 18.33 -31.79 0.80
C MET A 120 17.86 -32.93 -0.10
N SER A 121 16.58 -33.21 -0.05
CA SER A 121 15.89 -34.23 -0.85
C SER A 121 14.68 -33.59 -1.54
N SER A 122 13.95 -34.35 -2.33
CA SER A 122 12.71 -33.90 -2.96
C SER A 122 11.62 -33.43 -1.96
N SER A 123 11.75 -33.84 -0.69
CA SER A 123 10.81 -33.43 0.37
C SER A 123 11.17 -32.10 1.02
N ALA A 124 12.45 -31.65 0.94
CA ALA A 124 12.84 -30.33 1.37
C ALA A 124 12.49 -29.27 0.31
N SER A 125 12.24 -28.04 0.71
CA SER A 125 11.99 -26.95 -0.22
C SER A 125 12.81 -25.71 0.12
N ILE A 126 13.30 -25.08 -0.93
CA ILE A 126 13.85 -23.73 -0.89
C ILE A 126 12.94 -22.89 -1.79
N ASP A 127 12.44 -21.78 -1.25
CA ASP A 127 11.72 -20.75 -1.99
C ASP A 127 12.49 -19.44 -1.79
N GLN A 128 12.88 -18.83 -2.90
CA GLN A 128 13.66 -17.61 -2.86
C GLN A 128 13.12 -16.59 -3.87
N LYS A 129 13.02 -15.36 -3.43
CA LYS A 129 12.77 -14.20 -4.28
C LYS A 129 13.93 -13.23 -4.10
N ILE A 130 14.55 -12.84 -5.19
CA ILE A 130 15.64 -11.88 -5.20
C ILE A 130 15.18 -10.69 -6.02
N ASP A 131 15.22 -9.51 -5.40
CA ASP A 131 14.85 -8.24 -6.02
C ASP A 131 13.50 -8.28 -6.78
N ALA A 132 12.52 -8.99 -6.18
CA ALA A 132 11.17 -9.00 -6.74
C ALA A 132 10.60 -7.59 -6.68
N HIS A 133 10.51 -6.96 -7.86
CA HIS A 133 10.24 -5.54 -8.02
C HIS A 133 8.82 -5.32 -8.51
N TYR A 134 8.11 -4.44 -7.80
CA TYR A 134 6.79 -3.94 -8.17
C TYR A 134 6.79 -2.42 -8.18
N GLN A 135 6.31 -1.82 -9.27
CA GLN A 135 6.17 -0.38 -9.38
C GLN A 135 4.78 -0.01 -9.87
N LEU A 136 4.20 1.01 -9.24
CA LEU A 136 2.95 1.64 -9.64
C LEU A 136 3.18 3.13 -9.85
N GLN A 137 2.89 3.61 -11.05
CA GLN A 137 2.90 5.04 -11.38
C GLN A 137 1.47 5.52 -11.55
N SER A 138 1.19 6.74 -11.12
CA SER A 138 -0.18 7.26 -11.16
C SER A 138 -0.18 8.74 -11.47
N VAL A 139 -1.20 9.17 -12.21
CA VAL A 139 -1.58 10.58 -12.38
C VAL A 139 -3.01 10.71 -11.88
N PHE A 140 -3.28 11.74 -11.10
CA PHE A 140 -4.61 11.94 -10.51
C PHE A 140 -4.99 13.42 -10.50
N ALA A 141 -6.29 13.64 -10.55
CA ALA A 141 -6.91 14.95 -10.37
C ALA A 141 -8.15 14.82 -9.50
N THR A 142 -8.35 15.78 -8.62
CA THR A 142 -9.58 15.93 -7.83
C THR A 142 -10.07 17.37 -7.97
N ALA A 143 -11.38 17.56 -8.04
CA ALA A 143 -12.00 18.86 -8.03
C ALA A 143 -13.25 18.84 -7.16
N GLN A 144 -13.37 19.79 -6.25
CA GLN A 144 -14.59 20.07 -5.53
C GLN A 144 -15.07 21.47 -5.92
N ILE A 145 -16.30 21.56 -6.38
CA ILE A 145 -16.96 22.80 -6.72
C ILE A 145 -18.12 22.98 -5.75
N GLY A 146 -18.03 23.97 -4.89
CA GLY A 146 -19.10 24.35 -3.95
C GLY A 146 -19.90 25.53 -4.47
N TYR A 147 -21.22 25.51 -4.24
CA TYR A 147 -22.12 26.63 -4.51
C TYR A 147 -22.89 27.01 -3.26
N LYS A 148 -22.75 28.26 -2.85
CA LYS A 148 -23.43 28.86 -1.65
C LYS A 148 -23.28 27.99 -0.40
N GLU A 149 -22.12 27.34 -0.23
CA GLU A 149 -21.84 26.44 0.90
C GLU A 149 -22.88 25.31 1.13
N GLY A 150 -23.81 25.13 0.21
CA GLY A 150 -24.91 24.20 0.35
C GLY A 150 -24.93 23.06 -0.67
N VAL A 151 -24.34 23.26 -1.85
CA VAL A 151 -24.20 22.20 -2.88
C VAL A 151 -22.74 22.01 -3.21
N PHE A 152 -22.29 20.77 -3.27
CA PHE A 152 -20.93 20.42 -3.65
C PHE A 152 -20.95 19.34 -4.73
N LEU A 153 -20.16 19.57 -5.77
CA LEU A 153 -19.85 18.61 -6.81
C LEU A 153 -18.40 18.15 -6.60
N ASP A 154 -18.21 16.86 -6.35
CA ASP A 154 -16.92 16.21 -6.20
C ASP A 154 -16.61 15.42 -7.47
N LEU A 155 -15.48 15.71 -8.10
CA LEU A 155 -14.98 15.02 -9.28
C LEU A 155 -13.61 14.43 -8.97
N THR A 156 -13.39 13.17 -9.29
CA THR A 156 -12.08 12.55 -9.21
C THR A 156 -11.76 11.78 -10.47
N ALA A 157 -10.50 11.80 -10.88
CA ALA A 157 -9.98 11.00 -11.97
C ALA A 157 -8.58 10.53 -11.60
N ARG A 158 -8.30 9.25 -11.83
CA ARG A 158 -6.98 8.65 -11.62
C ARG A 158 -6.68 7.69 -12.77
N ASN A 159 -5.44 7.70 -13.21
CA ASN A 159 -4.93 6.72 -14.15
C ASN A 159 -3.66 6.09 -13.58
N ASP A 160 -3.63 4.75 -13.54
CA ASP A 160 -2.54 3.97 -12.96
C ASP A 160 -1.87 3.10 -14.02
N TRP A 161 -0.53 3.01 -13.95
CA TRP A 161 0.30 2.09 -14.74
C TRP A 161 1.08 1.18 -13.78
N SER A 162 0.96 -0.12 -13.98
CA SER A 162 1.57 -1.14 -13.12
C SER A 162 2.65 -1.92 -13.83
N SER A 163 3.79 -2.12 -13.18
CA SER A 163 4.87 -2.97 -13.67
C SER A 163 4.48 -4.45 -13.80
N THR A 164 3.39 -4.88 -13.17
CA THR A 164 2.89 -6.27 -13.32
C THR A 164 2.46 -6.59 -14.74
N LEU A 165 2.22 -5.57 -15.57
CA LEU A 165 1.91 -5.73 -16.99
C LEU A 165 3.14 -5.67 -17.91
N ALA A 166 4.34 -5.44 -17.34
CA ALA A 166 5.57 -5.40 -18.11
C ALA A 166 5.75 -6.68 -18.94
N TYR A 167 6.30 -6.52 -20.13
CA TYR A 167 6.50 -7.62 -21.12
C TYR A 167 5.22 -8.29 -21.61
N THR A 168 4.05 -7.71 -21.37
CA THR A 168 2.77 -8.15 -21.95
C THR A 168 2.30 -7.17 -23.02
N LYS A 169 1.32 -7.59 -23.85
CA LYS A 169 0.66 -6.67 -24.81
C LYS A 169 -0.05 -5.49 -24.16
N TYR A 170 -0.16 -5.48 -22.84
CA TYR A 170 -0.84 -4.46 -22.04
C TYR A 170 0.12 -3.58 -21.23
N GLU A 171 1.44 -3.67 -21.39
CA GLU A 171 2.42 -2.93 -20.59
C GLU A 171 2.22 -1.40 -20.57
N LYS A 172 1.72 -0.84 -21.70
CA LYS A 172 1.42 0.60 -21.82
C LYS A 172 -0.01 0.97 -21.44
N LYS A 173 -0.85 -0.01 -21.08
CA LYS A 173 -2.25 0.23 -20.74
C LYS A 173 -2.36 0.82 -19.33
N GLY A 174 -2.90 2.03 -19.26
CA GLY A 174 -3.32 2.63 -17.99
C GLY A 174 -4.72 2.14 -17.59
N PHE A 175 -4.95 2.12 -16.28
CA PHE A 175 -6.27 1.86 -15.70
C PHE A 175 -6.86 3.19 -15.24
N PHE A 176 -7.94 3.59 -15.88
CA PHE A 176 -8.60 4.86 -15.59
C PHE A 176 -9.79 4.66 -14.64
N TYR A 177 -9.83 5.46 -13.58
CA TYR A 177 -10.85 5.41 -12.52
C TYR A 177 -11.48 6.81 -12.36
N PRO A 178 -12.60 7.11 -13.02
CA PRO A 178 -13.38 8.32 -12.76
C PRO A 178 -14.35 8.12 -11.59
N SER A 179 -14.63 9.20 -10.86
CA SER A 179 -15.72 9.22 -9.88
C SER A 179 -16.39 10.59 -9.86
N VAL A 180 -17.69 10.61 -9.67
CA VAL A 180 -18.50 11.82 -9.55
C VAL A 180 -19.39 11.69 -8.32
N GLY A 181 -19.37 12.68 -7.45
CA GLY A 181 -20.22 12.73 -6.27
C GLY A 181 -20.92 14.09 -6.15
N VAL A 182 -22.12 14.09 -5.60
CA VAL A 182 -22.87 15.30 -5.27
C VAL A 182 -23.26 15.29 -3.80
N SER A 183 -23.05 16.40 -3.13
CA SER A 183 -23.51 16.60 -1.76
C SER A 183 -24.40 17.83 -1.67
N PHE A 184 -25.48 17.72 -0.92
CA PHE A 184 -26.40 18.80 -0.65
C PHE A 184 -26.60 18.98 0.86
N LEU A 185 -26.50 20.22 1.34
CA LEU A 185 -26.70 20.62 2.73
C LEU A 185 -27.99 21.47 2.81
N PRO A 186 -29.17 20.88 3.07
CA PRO A 186 -30.41 21.59 3.13
C PRO A 186 -30.42 22.70 4.18
N ASP A 187 -29.75 22.52 5.31
CA ASP A 187 -29.67 23.49 6.41
C ASP A 187 -29.03 24.84 6.00
N LYS A 188 -28.31 24.90 4.90
CA LYS A 188 -27.73 26.13 4.33
C LYS A 188 -28.76 26.94 3.50
N TRP A 189 -29.84 26.31 3.09
CA TRP A 189 -30.81 26.89 2.13
C TRP A 189 -32.19 27.06 2.72
N VAL A 190 -32.56 26.24 3.72
CA VAL A 190 -33.90 26.22 4.36
C VAL A 190 -33.73 26.26 5.88
N LYS A 191 -34.53 27.07 6.56
CA LYS A 191 -34.60 27.05 8.02
C LYS A 191 -35.09 25.68 8.48
N MET A 192 -34.21 24.96 9.17
CA MET A 192 -34.53 23.68 9.79
C MET A 192 -35.22 23.87 11.15
N PRO A 193 -36.05 22.92 11.61
CA PRO A 193 -36.55 22.89 12.98
C PRO A 193 -35.38 22.91 13.99
N GLU A 194 -35.57 23.50 15.18
CA GLU A 194 -34.50 23.68 16.19
C GLU A 194 -33.79 22.37 16.62
N TRP A 195 -34.49 21.25 16.50
CA TRP A 195 -33.94 19.93 16.82
C TRP A 195 -33.05 19.35 15.71
N VAL A 196 -32.99 19.96 14.51
CA VAL A 196 -32.08 19.57 13.40
C VAL A 196 -30.95 20.57 13.32
N SER A 197 -29.81 20.22 13.87
CA SER A 197 -28.59 21.06 13.85
C SER A 197 -27.80 20.94 12.56
N PHE A 198 -27.96 19.84 11.82
CA PHE A 198 -27.22 19.57 10.56
C PHE A 198 -27.97 18.55 9.72
N SER A 199 -27.99 18.76 8.40
CA SER A 199 -28.50 17.78 7.45
C SER A 199 -27.61 17.72 6.20
N LYS A 200 -27.32 16.52 5.71
CA LYS A 200 -26.51 16.28 4.51
C LYS A 200 -27.07 15.10 3.73
N LEU A 201 -27.31 15.32 2.44
CA LEU A 201 -27.61 14.29 1.45
C LEU A 201 -26.41 14.11 0.56
N ARG A 202 -26.05 12.87 0.21
CA ARG A 202 -24.94 12.54 -0.67
C ARG A 202 -25.35 11.43 -1.64
N GLY A 203 -24.91 11.57 -2.92
CA GLY A 203 -24.96 10.55 -3.96
C GLY A 203 -23.63 10.48 -4.70
N ALA A 204 -23.20 9.28 -5.10
CA ALA A 204 -21.98 9.04 -5.88
C ALA A 204 -22.19 7.84 -6.81
#